data_3882b505f8a2905e2fad65bd57a6ede3
#
_entry.id   3882b505f8a2905e2fad65bd57a6ede3
#
_cell.length_a   1.000
_cell.length_b   1.000
_cell.length_c   1.000
_cell.angle_alpha   90.00
_cell.angle_beta   90.00
_cell.angle_gamma   90.00
#
_symmetry.space_group_name_H-M   'P 1'
#
loop_
_entity.id
_entity.type
_entity.pdbx_description
1 polymer ?
#
loop_
_entity_poly.entity_id
_entity_poly.type
_entity_poly.pdbx_seq_one_letter_code
_entity_poly.pdbx_strand_id
1 'polypeptide(L)'
;MKRLFIDLEICNKCPDCVVRCGYFYHPQNNGITNLREYATFALYCRQCEEAPCVSACYHDALEKQSDGILKRYKMRCSSCKSCSIACPFGTIFPEFIPYLDSRCDYCVGQTLQLPECVLSCPYKAIEVKEIEEDVEKDIYFVGESLAAHSRKWLREDIQFKKK
;
A
#
# COMPACT_ATOMS: atom_id res chain seq x y z
N MET A 1 -20.82 2.88 -0.33
CA MET A 1 -20.06 2.92 -1.61
C MET A 1 -19.11 1.73 -1.67
N LYS A 2 -19.09 1.02 -2.77
CA LYS A 2 -18.18 -0.13 -2.95
C LYS A 2 -16.74 0.36 -3.04
N ARG A 3 -15.84 -0.29 -2.29
CA ARG A 3 -14.40 -0.03 -2.28
C ARG A 3 -13.63 -1.30 -2.60
N LEU A 4 -12.45 -1.13 -3.15
CA LEU A 4 -11.48 -2.22 -3.18
C LEU A 4 -10.94 -2.38 -1.75
N PHE A 5 -11.00 -3.59 -1.23
CA PHE A 5 -10.52 -3.93 0.10
C PHE A 5 -9.29 -4.83 -0.02
N ILE A 6 -8.29 -4.56 0.80
CA ILE A 6 -7.10 -5.41 0.90
C ILE A 6 -6.85 -5.77 2.36
N ASP A 7 -6.65 -7.05 2.62
CA ASP A 7 -6.19 -7.55 3.91
C ASP A 7 -4.67 -7.72 3.88
N LEU A 8 -3.96 -6.77 4.49
CA LEU A 8 -2.49 -6.79 4.53
C LEU A 8 -1.94 -7.89 5.45
N GLU A 9 -2.70 -8.31 6.45
CA GLU A 9 -2.29 -9.39 7.35
C GLU A 9 -2.25 -10.74 6.62
N ILE A 10 -3.17 -10.95 5.67
CA ILE A 10 -3.15 -12.12 4.78
C ILE A 10 -2.06 -11.93 3.72
N CYS A 11 -2.00 -10.77 3.07
CA CYS A 11 -1.03 -10.48 2.01
C CYS A 11 0.42 -10.68 2.46
N ASN A 12 0.78 -10.24 3.66
CA ASN A 12 2.15 -10.31 4.16
C ASN A 12 2.59 -11.72 4.58
N LYS A 13 1.64 -12.62 4.79
CA LYS A 13 1.91 -14.04 5.06
C LYS A 13 1.97 -14.89 3.78
N CYS A 14 1.57 -14.32 2.65
CA CYS A 14 1.60 -15.01 1.37
C CYS A 14 3.05 -15.13 0.88
N PRO A 15 3.54 -16.35 0.56
CA PRO A 15 4.94 -16.52 0.16
C PRO A 15 5.27 -15.85 -1.17
N ASP A 16 4.35 -15.94 -2.13
CA ASP A 16 4.50 -15.33 -3.45
C ASP A 16 3.17 -14.76 -3.95
N CYS A 17 3.21 -13.58 -4.52
CA CYS A 17 2.02 -12.97 -5.09
C CYS A 17 1.80 -13.44 -6.53
N VAL A 18 0.74 -14.22 -6.74
CA VAL A 18 0.32 -14.72 -8.07
C VAL A 18 -0.84 -13.92 -8.66
N VAL A 19 -1.21 -12.83 -8.01
CA VAL A 19 -2.32 -11.97 -8.42
C VAL A 19 -2.01 -11.30 -9.74
N ARG A 20 -2.97 -11.33 -10.67
CA ARG A 20 -2.89 -10.67 -11.97
C ARG A 20 -3.67 -9.37 -11.97
N CYS A 21 -3.13 -8.39 -12.71
CA CYS A 21 -3.81 -7.13 -12.96
C CYS A 21 -4.31 -7.11 -14.41
N GLY A 22 -5.61 -6.95 -14.59
CA GLY A 22 -6.23 -6.84 -15.91
C GLY A 22 -6.11 -5.45 -16.53
N TYR A 23 -5.09 -4.68 -16.17
CA TYR A 23 -4.90 -3.33 -16.70
C TYR A 23 -4.60 -3.36 -18.21
N PHE A 24 -5.58 -2.92 -18.98
CA PHE A 24 -5.61 -3.11 -20.43
C PHE A 24 -4.48 -2.39 -21.18
N TYR A 25 -4.08 -1.21 -20.72
CA TYR A 25 -3.15 -0.36 -21.45
C TYR A 25 -1.67 -0.68 -21.22
N HIS A 26 -1.37 -1.52 -20.27
CA HIS A 26 0.00 -1.88 -19.93
C HIS A 26 0.09 -3.35 -19.53
N PRO A 27 0.42 -4.24 -20.47
CA PRO A 27 0.35 -5.70 -20.25
C PRO A 27 1.28 -6.21 -19.13
N GLN A 28 2.32 -5.46 -18.79
CA GLN A 28 3.22 -5.79 -17.67
C GLN A 28 2.89 -5.01 -16.40
N ASN A 29 1.77 -4.29 -16.37
CA ASN A 29 1.38 -3.54 -15.18
C ASN A 29 1.05 -4.50 -14.04
N ASN A 30 1.63 -4.25 -12.87
CA ASN A 30 1.35 -4.96 -11.64
C ASN A 30 0.69 -4.03 -10.63
N GLY A 31 -0.58 -3.73 -10.85
CA GLY A 31 -1.37 -2.82 -10.00
C GLY A 31 -1.42 -3.25 -8.54
N ILE A 32 -1.31 -4.54 -8.25
CA ILE A 32 -1.29 -5.05 -6.87
C ILE A 32 -0.04 -4.56 -6.11
N THR A 33 1.11 -4.46 -6.77
CA THR A 33 2.33 -3.92 -6.14
C THR A 33 2.12 -2.47 -5.72
N ASN A 34 1.52 -1.67 -6.59
CA ASN A 34 1.19 -0.29 -6.28
C ASN A 34 0.14 -0.16 -5.15
N LEU A 35 -0.87 -1.02 -5.16
CA LEU A 35 -1.90 -1.06 -4.12
C LEU A 35 -1.29 -1.39 -2.75
N ARG A 36 -0.44 -2.41 -2.69
CA ARG A 36 0.27 -2.83 -1.48
C ARG A 36 1.23 -1.75 -0.98
N GLU A 37 1.98 -1.11 -1.87
CA GLU A 37 2.85 0.01 -1.54
C GLU A 37 2.06 1.13 -0.85
N TYR A 38 0.96 1.55 -1.46
CA TYR A 38 0.15 2.64 -0.94
C TYR A 38 -0.47 2.30 0.43
N ALA A 39 -1.06 1.13 0.57
CA ALA A 39 -1.61 0.67 1.83
C ALA A 39 -0.53 0.53 2.93
N THR A 40 0.65 0.05 2.57
CA THR A 40 1.78 -0.10 3.51
C THR A 40 2.29 1.26 3.99
N PHE A 41 2.41 2.23 3.10
CA PHE A 41 2.81 3.59 3.49
C PHE A 41 1.78 4.28 4.38
N ALA A 42 0.50 3.97 4.20
CA ALA A 42 -0.55 4.52 5.04
C ALA A 42 -0.63 3.87 6.44
N LEU A 43 -0.40 2.56 6.55
CA LEU A 43 -0.70 1.81 7.78
C LEU A 43 0.55 1.32 8.53
N TYR A 44 1.56 0.80 7.85
CA TYR A 44 2.77 0.28 8.50
C TYR A 44 3.84 1.34 8.70
N CYS A 45 3.91 2.34 7.84
CA CYS A 45 4.88 3.41 7.95
C CYS A 45 4.71 4.13 9.29
N ARG A 46 5.83 4.32 9.99
CA ARG A 46 5.85 4.99 11.30
C ARG A 46 5.83 6.51 11.22
N GLN A 47 5.76 7.07 10.03
CA GLN A 47 5.65 8.49 9.77
C GLN A 47 6.70 9.32 10.53
N CYS A 48 7.95 8.84 10.55
CA CYS A 48 9.06 9.43 11.28
C CYS A 48 9.18 10.95 10.99
N GLU A 49 9.45 11.73 12.01
CA GLU A 49 9.62 13.17 11.87
C GLU A 49 10.77 13.51 10.91
N GLU A 50 11.93 12.89 11.11
CA GLU A 50 13.13 13.12 10.29
C GLU A 50 13.11 12.37 8.95
N ALA A 51 12.22 11.40 8.79
CA ALA A 51 12.03 10.61 7.56
C ALA A 51 13.35 10.20 6.88
N PRO A 52 14.17 9.32 7.49
CA PRO A 52 15.50 8.95 6.95
C PRO A 52 15.41 8.31 5.56
N CYS A 53 14.29 7.67 5.23
CA CYS A 53 14.03 7.13 3.89
C CYS A 53 13.95 8.22 2.82
N VAL A 54 13.40 9.39 3.15
CA VAL A 54 13.33 10.55 2.26
C VAL A 54 14.73 11.12 2.06
N SER A 55 15.47 11.33 3.16
CA SER A 55 16.84 11.85 3.12
C SER A 55 17.81 10.94 2.36
N ALA A 56 17.58 9.63 2.38
CA ALA A 56 18.40 8.66 1.66
C ALA A 56 18.09 8.58 0.16
N CYS A 57 17.02 9.22 -0.30
CA CYS A 57 16.63 9.18 -1.70
C CYS A 57 17.41 10.21 -2.53
N TYR A 58 18.44 9.76 -3.24
CA TYR A 58 19.27 10.63 -4.08
C TYR A 58 18.50 11.29 -5.23
N HIS A 59 17.39 10.70 -5.65
CA HIS A 59 16.60 11.18 -6.79
C HIS A 59 15.38 12.02 -6.38
N ASP A 60 15.23 12.36 -5.10
CA ASP A 60 14.07 13.07 -4.56
C ASP A 60 12.74 12.42 -4.98
N ALA A 61 12.75 11.09 -5.02
CA ALA A 61 11.58 10.31 -5.43
C ALA A 61 10.61 10.00 -4.29
N LEU A 62 11.00 10.25 -3.03
CA LEU A 62 10.16 10.10 -1.86
C LEU A 62 9.86 11.45 -1.22
N GLU A 63 8.61 11.65 -0.86
CA GLU A 63 8.14 12.85 -0.17
C GLU A 63 7.17 12.45 0.94
N LYS A 64 7.31 13.07 2.10
CA LYS A 64 6.33 12.98 3.17
C LYS A 64 5.26 14.03 2.95
N GLN A 65 4.02 13.59 2.75
CA GLN A 65 2.88 14.47 2.52
C GLN A 65 2.44 15.17 3.82
N SER A 66 1.56 16.16 3.71
CA SER A 66 1.03 16.89 4.85
C SER A 66 0.27 16.04 5.87
N ASP A 67 -0.29 14.92 5.43
CA ASP A 67 -0.95 13.91 6.26
C ASP A 67 0.04 12.91 6.90
N GLY A 68 1.34 13.07 6.64
CA GLY A 68 2.41 12.21 7.12
C GLY A 68 2.65 10.96 6.27
N ILE A 69 1.79 10.66 5.30
CA ILE A 69 1.93 9.48 4.43
C ILE A 69 3.04 9.72 3.41
N LEU A 70 3.86 8.70 3.20
CA LEU A 70 4.89 8.75 2.15
C LEU A 70 4.25 8.62 0.77
N LYS A 71 4.76 9.42 -0.15
CA LYS A 71 4.47 9.33 -1.57
C LYS A 71 5.74 9.08 -2.36
N ARG A 72 5.71 8.07 -3.21
CA ARG A 72 6.81 7.77 -4.14
C ARG A 72 6.47 8.27 -5.54
N TYR A 73 7.33 9.12 -6.07
CA TYR A 73 7.26 9.59 -7.44
C TYR A 73 7.99 8.60 -8.35
N LYS A 74 7.24 7.76 -9.00
CA LYS A 74 7.75 6.62 -9.76
C LYS A 74 8.65 7.04 -10.92
N MET A 75 8.34 8.16 -11.57
CA MET A 75 9.15 8.70 -12.65
C MET A 75 10.55 9.21 -12.22
N ARG A 76 10.72 9.47 -10.93
CA ARG A 76 12.02 9.86 -10.36
C ARG A 76 12.77 8.68 -9.74
N CYS A 77 12.06 7.61 -9.44
CA CYS A 77 12.58 6.47 -8.72
C CYS A 77 13.42 5.58 -9.63
N SER A 78 14.71 5.43 -9.32
CA SER A 78 15.62 4.52 -10.02
C SER A 78 15.61 3.08 -9.50
N SER A 79 14.74 2.78 -8.52
CA SER A 79 14.69 1.46 -7.86
C SER A 79 15.99 1.04 -7.16
N CYS A 80 16.78 2.01 -6.70
CA CYS A 80 18.03 1.73 -5.97
C CYS A 80 17.83 1.12 -4.57
N LYS A 81 16.60 1.19 -4.03
CA LYS A 81 16.19 0.63 -2.74
C LYS A 81 16.91 1.23 -1.51
N SER A 82 17.61 2.34 -1.66
CA SER A 82 18.25 3.04 -0.53
C SER A 82 17.26 3.42 0.57
N CYS A 83 16.04 3.81 0.21
CA CYS A 83 14.97 4.11 1.15
C CYS A 83 14.57 2.90 2.01
N SER A 84 14.55 1.70 1.42
CA SER A 84 14.27 0.45 2.12
C SER A 84 15.35 0.13 3.16
N ILE A 85 16.62 0.35 2.80
CA ILE A 85 17.76 0.13 3.70
C ILE A 85 17.80 1.20 4.80
N ALA A 86 17.45 2.44 4.47
CA ALA A 86 17.46 3.56 5.41
C ALA A 86 16.31 3.52 6.43
N CYS A 87 15.25 2.77 6.16
CA CYS A 87 14.14 2.66 7.08
C CYS A 87 14.52 1.84 8.32
N PRO A 88 14.60 2.45 9.52
CA PRO A 88 15.02 1.73 10.73
C PRO A 88 13.99 0.71 11.21
N PHE A 89 12.77 0.77 10.68
CA PHE A 89 11.66 -0.12 11.06
C PHE A 89 11.37 -1.20 10.02
N GLY A 90 12.05 -1.17 8.87
CA GLY A 90 11.85 -2.15 7.80
C GLY A 90 10.45 -2.14 7.17
N THR A 91 9.77 -1.00 7.18
CA THR A 91 8.39 -0.89 6.65
C THR A 91 8.34 -0.56 5.17
N ILE A 92 9.47 -0.29 4.53
CA ILE A 92 9.56 -0.11 3.09
C ILE A 92 10.09 -1.40 2.48
N PHE A 93 9.18 -2.23 1.98
CA PHE A 93 9.54 -3.52 1.39
C PHE A 93 10.20 -3.33 0.02
N PRO A 94 11.39 -3.90 -0.21
CA PRO A 94 12.13 -3.73 -1.47
C PRO A 94 11.35 -4.17 -2.71
N GLU A 95 10.48 -5.16 -2.60
CA GLU A 95 9.64 -5.67 -3.68
C GLU A 95 8.58 -4.67 -4.16
N PHE A 96 8.24 -3.66 -3.34
CA PHE A 96 7.30 -2.60 -3.74
C PHE A 96 7.98 -1.45 -4.47
N ILE A 97 9.30 -1.52 -4.68
CA ILE A 97 10.07 -0.51 -5.37
C ILE A 97 10.66 -1.08 -6.67
N PRO A 98 9.80 -1.51 -7.61
CA PRO A 98 10.27 -1.97 -8.90
C PRO A 98 10.71 -0.80 -9.78
N TYR A 99 11.59 -1.09 -10.72
CA TYR A 99 12.01 -0.11 -11.74
C TYR A 99 10.86 0.25 -12.70
N LEU A 100 10.04 -0.73 -13.05
CA LEU A 100 8.88 -0.50 -13.90
C LEU A 100 7.76 0.19 -13.12
N ASP A 101 7.20 1.21 -13.73
CA ASP A 101 6.02 1.87 -13.18
C ASP A 101 4.81 0.95 -13.27
N SER A 102 4.05 0.91 -12.19
CA SER A 102 2.78 0.21 -12.12
C SER A 102 1.76 1.08 -11.43
N ARG A 103 0.52 1.03 -11.91
CA ARG A 103 -0.56 1.82 -11.38
C ARG A 103 -1.77 0.95 -11.08
N CYS A 104 -2.44 1.22 -9.97
CA CYS A 104 -3.75 0.68 -9.65
C CYS A 104 -4.81 1.75 -9.89
N ASP A 105 -5.79 1.45 -10.75
CA ASP A 105 -6.95 2.31 -11.01
C ASP A 105 -8.16 1.87 -10.17
N TYR A 106 -7.96 0.94 -9.24
CA TYR A 106 -8.95 0.34 -8.36
C TYR A 106 -10.07 -0.44 -9.07
N CYS A 107 -10.33 -0.23 -10.34
CA CYS A 107 -11.32 -0.91 -11.20
C CYS A 107 -12.75 -1.05 -10.62
N VAL A 108 -13.06 -0.37 -9.54
CA VAL A 108 -14.38 -0.44 -8.88
C VAL A 108 -15.37 0.37 -9.68
N GLY A 109 -16.43 -0.29 -10.14
CA GLY A 109 -17.48 0.34 -10.94
C GLY A 109 -17.14 0.59 -12.41
N GLN A 110 -15.95 0.22 -12.87
CA GLN A 110 -15.54 0.39 -14.27
C GLN A 110 -16.04 -0.72 -15.20
N THR A 111 -16.31 -1.89 -14.64
CA THR A 111 -16.81 -3.06 -15.37
C THR A 111 -17.94 -3.74 -14.61
N LEU A 112 -18.77 -4.50 -15.33
CA LEU A 112 -19.81 -5.35 -14.73
C LEU A 112 -19.22 -6.59 -14.02
N GLN A 113 -17.93 -6.89 -14.24
CA GLN A 113 -17.23 -8.03 -13.68
C GLN A 113 -16.33 -7.58 -12.53
N LEU A 114 -16.04 -8.51 -11.62
CA LEU A 114 -15.07 -8.28 -10.56
C LEU A 114 -13.66 -8.08 -11.15
N PRO A 115 -12.84 -7.21 -10.55
CA PRO A 115 -11.46 -7.03 -10.97
C PRO A 115 -10.67 -8.34 -10.99
N GLU A 116 -9.77 -8.50 -11.95
CA GLU A 116 -8.96 -9.72 -12.09
C GLU A 116 -8.10 -10.01 -10.86
N CYS A 117 -7.64 -8.99 -10.16
CA CYS A 117 -6.91 -9.15 -8.91
C CYS A 117 -7.74 -9.82 -7.80
N VAL A 118 -9.05 -9.56 -7.77
CA VAL A 118 -9.97 -10.22 -6.84
C VAL A 118 -10.16 -11.69 -7.21
N LEU A 119 -10.34 -11.96 -8.51
CA LEU A 119 -10.56 -13.33 -9.01
C LEU A 119 -9.33 -14.21 -8.92
N SER A 120 -8.13 -13.64 -9.10
CA SER A 120 -6.87 -14.38 -9.12
C SER A 120 -6.18 -14.52 -7.77
N CYS A 121 -6.66 -13.84 -6.71
CA CYS A 121 -6.09 -13.96 -5.37
C CYS A 121 -6.52 -15.28 -4.69
N PRO A 122 -5.61 -16.25 -4.50
CA PRO A 122 -5.98 -17.55 -3.96
C PRO A 122 -6.41 -17.50 -2.49
N TYR A 123 -5.91 -16.51 -1.75
CA TYR A 123 -6.20 -16.35 -0.34
C TYR A 123 -7.32 -15.35 -0.05
N LYS A 124 -7.96 -14.80 -1.09
CA LYS A 124 -9.04 -13.82 -0.97
C LYS A 124 -8.67 -12.60 -0.10
N ALA A 125 -7.41 -12.20 -0.16
CA ALA A 125 -6.91 -11.02 0.53
C ALA A 125 -7.39 -9.72 -0.13
N ILE A 126 -7.95 -9.80 -1.35
CA ILE A 126 -8.45 -8.65 -2.10
C ILE A 126 -9.92 -8.92 -2.44
N GLU A 127 -10.77 -7.96 -2.10
CA GLU A 127 -12.22 -8.05 -2.35
C GLU A 127 -12.76 -6.69 -2.80
N VAL A 128 -13.92 -6.71 -3.46
CA VAL A 128 -14.74 -5.51 -3.68
C VAL A 128 -15.98 -5.62 -2.82
N LYS A 129 -16.12 -4.76 -1.86
CA LYS A 129 -17.24 -4.79 -0.92
C LYS A 129 -17.65 -3.40 -0.45
N GLU A 130 -18.87 -3.28 0.02
CA GLU A 130 -19.29 -2.14 0.80
C GLU A 130 -18.76 -2.31 2.22
N ILE A 131 -17.97 -1.35 2.67
CA ILE A 131 -17.30 -1.42 3.95
C ILE A 131 -17.28 -0.03 4.57
N GLU A 132 -17.39 0.01 5.87
CA GLU A 132 -17.21 1.20 6.69
C GLU A 132 -15.87 1.12 7.42
N GLU A 133 -15.34 2.27 7.77
CA GLU A 133 -14.14 2.33 8.58
C GLU A 133 -14.46 1.83 9.99
N ASP A 134 -13.64 0.92 10.51
CA ASP A 134 -13.83 0.31 11.81
C ASP A 134 -12.46 0.15 12.51
N VAL A 135 -12.17 1.09 13.38
CA VAL A 135 -10.89 1.13 14.10
C VAL A 135 -10.73 -0.05 15.07
N GLU A 136 -11.84 -0.58 15.60
CA GLU A 136 -11.79 -1.74 16.51
C GLU A 136 -11.40 -3.02 15.78
N LYS A 137 -11.78 -3.11 14.50
CA LYS A 137 -11.43 -4.23 13.62
C LYS A 137 -10.19 -3.95 12.74
N ASP A 138 -9.43 -2.90 13.04
CA ASP A 138 -8.26 -2.51 12.27
C ASP A 138 -8.55 -2.31 10.77
N ILE A 139 -9.73 -1.76 10.43
CA ILE A 139 -10.14 -1.44 9.07
C ILE A 139 -10.07 0.07 8.86
N TYR A 140 -9.25 0.50 7.92
CA TYR A 140 -9.01 1.91 7.64
C TYR A 140 -9.24 2.23 6.18
N PHE A 141 -9.71 3.45 5.91
CA PHE A 141 -9.75 3.97 4.55
C PHE A 141 -8.40 4.55 4.17
N VAL A 142 -7.98 4.23 2.95
CA VAL A 142 -6.76 4.72 2.34
C VAL A 142 -7.14 5.43 1.05
N GLY A 143 -7.38 6.73 1.16
CA GLY A 143 -7.99 7.51 0.08
C GLY A 143 -9.47 7.17 -0.16
N GLU A 144 -9.95 7.51 -1.35
CA GLU A 144 -11.39 7.42 -1.65
C GLU A 144 -11.87 6.02 -2.05
N SER A 145 -11.00 5.23 -2.67
CA SER A 145 -11.38 3.98 -3.34
C SER A 145 -10.86 2.71 -2.68
N LEU A 146 -9.99 2.85 -1.70
CA LEU A 146 -9.33 1.73 -1.01
C LEU A 146 -9.74 1.67 0.45
N ALA A 147 -9.99 0.48 0.95
CA ALA A 147 -10.01 0.15 2.37
C ALA A 147 -8.97 -0.94 2.64
N ALA A 148 -8.30 -0.88 3.76
CA ALA A 148 -7.30 -1.87 4.13
C ALA A 148 -7.49 -2.35 5.57
N HIS A 149 -7.28 -3.64 5.77
CA HIS A 149 -7.23 -4.25 7.08
C HIS A 149 -5.77 -4.49 7.46
N SER A 150 -5.35 -3.88 8.54
CA SER A 150 -4.06 -4.12 9.16
C SER A 150 -3.93 -3.35 10.46
N ARG A 151 -3.08 -3.81 11.35
CA ARG A 151 -2.70 -3.02 12.51
C ARG A 151 -2.01 -1.73 12.07
N LYS A 152 -2.62 -0.61 12.41
CA LYS A 152 -2.00 0.69 12.20
C LYS A 152 -0.97 0.94 13.32
N TRP A 153 0.23 1.37 12.93
CA TRP A 153 1.27 1.64 13.92
C TRP A 153 0.91 2.78 14.89
N LEU A 154 0.39 3.87 14.32
CA LEU A 154 -0.08 5.00 15.12
C LEU A 154 -1.57 4.79 15.42
N ARG A 155 -1.86 4.25 16.60
CA ARG A 155 -3.21 4.28 17.16
C ARG A 155 -3.27 5.43 18.15
N GLU A 156 -4.25 6.30 17.98
CA GLU A 156 -4.50 7.44 18.88
C GLU A 156 -4.86 6.99 20.31
N ASP A 157 -5.34 5.77 20.46
CA ASP A 157 -5.75 5.14 21.72
C ASP A 157 -4.59 4.48 22.48
N ILE A 158 -3.40 4.31 21.87
CA ILE A 158 -2.22 3.85 22.59
C ILE A 158 -1.63 5.04 23.38
N GLN A 159 -2.26 5.36 24.46
CA GLN A 159 -1.63 6.19 25.49
C GLN A 159 -0.48 5.40 26.07
N PHE A 160 0.75 5.77 25.70
CA PHE A 160 1.93 5.33 26.42
C PHE A 160 1.79 5.83 27.87
N LYS A 161 1.37 4.95 28.76
CA LYS A 161 1.47 5.24 30.19
C LYS A 161 2.96 5.47 30.47
N LYS A 162 3.34 6.75 30.59
CA LYS A 162 4.66 7.10 31.11
C LYS A 162 4.76 6.47 32.51
N LYS A 163 5.69 5.52 32.65
CA LYS A 163 6.12 5.07 33.96
C LYS A 163 6.97 6.14 34.60
#